data_e5b729ae6a82c5b38dffd5908879127b
#
_entry.id   e5b729ae6a82c5b38dffd5908879127b
#
_cell.length_a   1.000
_cell.length_b   1.000
_cell.length_c   1.000
_cell.angle_alpha   90.00
_cell.angle_beta   90.00
_cell.angle_gamma   90.00
#
_symmetry.space_group_name_H-M   'P 1'
#
loop_
_entity.id
_entity.type
_entity.pdbx_description
1 polymer ?
#
loop_
_entity_poly.entity_id
_entity_poly.type
_entity_poly.pdbx_seq_one_letter_code
_entity_poly.pdbx_strand_id
1 'polypeptide(L)'
;MKNIIKRGSTVINTVSINGMYGSQPITIPAGSTLLVYKISRKTGHVYCQTEQYRYATIVTTKDNLTAVPQTNPVKINDIFYSSWGYDQTNIDFYQVIDVQPNTIKVVQLGEDRTYTGPMQGTCTPNLNNRGDKILTKRIKVYGNNVSFKVASYASAYPWKGDPMIFTEWA
;
A
#
# COMPACT_ATOMS: atom_id res chain seq x y z
N MET A 1 0.52 23.95 6.82
CA MET A 1 1.53 22.89 6.58
C MET A 1 1.87 22.89 5.10
N LYS A 2 3.16 23.00 4.71
CA LYS A 2 3.56 22.84 3.30
C LYS A 2 3.35 21.38 2.90
N ASN A 3 2.40 21.12 2.00
CA ASN A 3 2.20 19.80 1.42
C ASN A 3 3.43 19.43 0.57
N ILE A 4 4.28 18.54 1.10
CA ILE A 4 5.50 18.12 0.42
C ILE A 4 5.15 17.02 -0.59
N ILE A 5 5.30 17.30 -1.86
CA ILE A 5 5.15 16.31 -2.93
C ILE A 5 6.35 15.34 -2.89
N LYS A 6 6.07 14.05 -2.74
CA LYS A 6 7.04 12.95 -2.69
C LYS A 6 6.55 11.76 -3.52
N ARG A 7 7.41 10.76 -3.72
CA ARG A 7 6.99 9.49 -4.33
C ARG A 7 5.82 8.88 -3.55
N GLY A 8 4.77 8.47 -4.24
CA GLY A 8 3.53 7.95 -3.66
C GLY A 8 2.51 9.04 -3.30
N SER A 9 2.82 10.33 -3.52
CA SER A 9 1.82 11.39 -3.35
C SER A 9 0.76 11.30 -4.45
N THR A 10 -0.51 11.44 -4.07
CA THR A 10 -1.58 11.80 -4.99
C THR A 10 -1.55 13.31 -5.16
N VAL A 11 -1.61 13.79 -6.38
CA VAL A 11 -1.55 15.21 -6.72
C VAL A 11 -2.61 15.54 -7.78
N ILE A 12 -3.00 16.80 -7.85
CA ILE A 12 -3.82 17.35 -8.93
C ILE A 12 -2.94 18.26 -9.75
N ASN A 13 -2.96 18.12 -11.08
CA ASN A 13 -2.26 19.05 -11.95
C ASN A 13 -3.04 20.36 -12.07
N THR A 14 -2.34 21.47 -12.01
CA THR A 14 -2.92 22.82 -12.11
C THR A 14 -3.02 23.34 -13.55
N VAL A 15 -2.29 22.69 -14.45
CA VAL A 15 -2.25 23.00 -15.90
C VAL A 15 -2.34 21.70 -16.69
N SER A 16 -2.75 21.78 -17.95
CA SER A 16 -2.68 20.61 -18.85
C SER A 16 -1.24 20.17 -19.05
N ILE A 17 -0.98 18.87 -18.97
CA ILE A 17 0.35 18.28 -19.07
C ILE A 17 0.38 17.34 -20.28
N ASN A 18 1.37 17.50 -21.15
CA ASN A 18 1.62 16.56 -22.23
C ASN A 18 2.47 15.40 -21.74
N GLY A 19 2.18 14.21 -22.20
CA GLY A 19 2.89 12.97 -21.86
C GLY A 19 2.92 12.03 -23.04
N MET A 20 3.47 10.85 -22.81
CA MET A 20 3.55 9.77 -23.80
C MET A 20 2.98 8.48 -23.23
N TYR A 21 2.17 7.79 -24.00
CA TYR A 21 1.71 6.43 -23.73
C TYR A 21 2.22 5.51 -24.85
N GLY A 22 3.28 4.78 -24.58
CA GLY A 22 4.07 4.15 -25.64
C GLY A 22 4.66 5.22 -26.58
N SER A 23 4.38 5.10 -27.85
CA SER A 23 4.79 6.08 -28.90
C SER A 23 3.73 7.14 -29.20
N GLN A 24 2.58 7.12 -28.53
CA GLN A 24 1.49 8.05 -28.79
C GLN A 24 1.54 9.23 -27.80
N PRO A 25 1.46 10.49 -28.28
CA PRO A 25 1.32 11.65 -27.44
C PRO A 25 -0.06 11.65 -26.75
N ILE A 26 -0.09 12.00 -25.49
CA ILE A 26 -1.32 12.17 -24.70
C ILE A 26 -1.30 13.55 -24.03
N THR A 27 -2.48 14.09 -23.78
CA THR A 27 -2.64 15.31 -22.99
C THR A 27 -3.49 14.98 -21.75
N ILE A 28 -2.96 15.34 -20.60
CA ILE A 28 -3.64 15.20 -19.31
C ILE A 28 -4.25 16.56 -18.97
N PRO A 29 -5.59 16.68 -18.95
CA PRO A 29 -6.26 17.95 -18.66
C PRO A 29 -5.90 18.49 -17.27
N ALA A 30 -5.93 19.81 -17.08
CA ALA A 30 -5.84 20.41 -15.76
C ALA A 30 -6.95 19.88 -14.84
N GLY A 31 -6.64 19.73 -13.55
CA GLY A 31 -7.55 19.14 -12.56
C GLY A 31 -7.54 17.62 -12.50
N SER A 32 -6.74 16.95 -13.34
CA SER A 32 -6.62 15.47 -13.29
C SER A 32 -5.86 15.01 -12.06
N THR A 33 -6.30 13.87 -11.50
CA THR A 33 -5.60 13.23 -10.39
C THR A 33 -4.45 12.36 -10.91
N LEU A 34 -3.28 12.57 -10.35
CA LEU A 34 -2.04 11.89 -10.72
C LEU A 34 -1.39 11.23 -9.50
N LEU A 35 -0.73 10.10 -9.73
CA LEU A 35 0.12 9.45 -8.75
C LEU A 35 1.60 9.69 -9.08
N VAL A 36 2.34 10.25 -8.14
CA VAL A 36 3.78 10.47 -8.28
C VAL A 36 4.56 9.18 -8.05
N TYR A 37 5.21 8.65 -9.08
CA TYR A 37 6.02 7.45 -8.93
C TYR A 37 7.53 7.71 -8.85
N LYS A 38 8.01 8.87 -9.34
CA LYS A 38 9.43 9.24 -9.29
C LYS A 38 9.59 10.76 -9.20
N ILE A 39 10.63 11.20 -8.51
CA ILE A 39 11.10 12.59 -8.55
C ILE A 39 12.59 12.55 -8.82
N SER A 40 13.02 13.27 -9.88
CA SER A 40 14.43 13.40 -10.20
C SER A 40 15.09 14.39 -9.25
N ARG A 41 16.14 13.96 -8.54
CA ARG A 41 16.92 14.86 -7.69
C ARG A 41 17.78 15.83 -8.50
N LYS A 42 18.18 15.43 -9.72
CA LYS A 42 19.06 16.21 -10.60
C LYS A 42 18.31 17.34 -11.32
N THR A 43 17.11 17.07 -11.79
CA THR A 43 16.35 18.02 -12.64
C THR A 43 15.13 18.62 -11.94
N GLY A 44 14.73 18.09 -10.78
CA GLY A 44 13.50 18.47 -10.11
C GLY A 44 12.22 17.93 -10.78
N HIS A 45 12.32 17.27 -11.92
CA HIS A 45 11.16 16.73 -12.64
C HIS A 45 10.40 15.72 -11.81
N VAL A 46 9.08 15.79 -11.86
CA VAL A 46 8.14 14.87 -11.22
C VAL A 46 7.53 13.99 -12.31
N TYR A 47 7.66 12.68 -12.11
CA TYR A 47 7.13 11.67 -13.00
C TYR A 47 5.84 11.13 -12.41
N CYS A 48 4.75 11.20 -13.16
CA CYS A 48 3.42 10.84 -12.71
C CYS A 48 2.79 9.79 -13.61
N GLN A 49 1.71 9.17 -13.10
CA GLN A 49 0.82 8.28 -13.85
C GLN A 49 -0.62 8.56 -13.46
N THR A 50 -1.58 8.24 -14.32
CA THR A 50 -3.00 8.22 -14.01
C THR A 50 -3.48 6.79 -13.85
N GLU A 51 -4.69 6.59 -13.34
CA GLU A 51 -5.32 5.28 -13.29
C GLU A 51 -5.55 4.72 -14.71
N GLN A 52 -5.96 5.58 -15.63
CA GLN A 52 -6.18 5.23 -17.05
C GLN A 52 -4.87 4.92 -17.79
N TYR A 53 -3.79 5.64 -17.49
CA TYR A 53 -2.50 5.53 -18.18
C TYR A 53 -1.39 5.13 -17.21
N ARG A 54 -1.43 3.91 -16.69
CA ARG A 54 -0.46 3.40 -15.70
C ARG A 54 0.97 3.36 -16.20
N TYR A 55 1.15 3.21 -17.52
CA TYR A 55 2.47 3.11 -18.16
C TYR A 55 2.86 4.37 -18.94
N ALA A 56 2.07 5.44 -18.83
CA ALA A 56 2.40 6.69 -19.49
C ALA A 56 3.59 7.37 -18.81
N THR A 57 4.43 7.98 -19.62
CA THR A 57 5.47 8.89 -19.13
C THR A 57 4.91 10.30 -19.10
N ILE A 58 4.44 10.72 -17.94
CA ILE A 58 3.94 12.07 -17.67
C ILE A 58 5.01 12.78 -16.84
N VAL A 59 5.65 13.80 -17.42
CA VAL A 59 6.72 14.55 -16.76
C VAL A 59 6.30 16.01 -16.59
N THR A 60 6.46 16.51 -15.38
CA THR A 60 6.12 17.90 -15.03
C THR A 60 7.04 18.43 -13.93
N THR A 61 6.78 19.63 -13.43
CA THR A 61 7.45 20.24 -12.28
C THR A 61 6.50 20.28 -11.09
N LYS A 62 7.04 20.49 -9.88
CA LYS A 62 6.23 20.60 -8.66
C LYS A 62 5.25 21.77 -8.69
N ASP A 63 5.60 22.85 -9.41
CA ASP A 63 4.79 24.07 -9.49
C ASP A 63 3.46 23.85 -10.22
N ASN A 64 3.43 22.83 -11.09
CA ASN A 64 2.22 22.43 -11.82
C ASN A 64 1.35 21.43 -11.07
N LEU A 65 1.66 21.16 -9.80
CA LEU A 65 1.02 20.11 -9.01
C LEU A 65 0.59 20.64 -7.64
N THR A 66 -0.62 20.30 -7.24
CA THR A 66 -1.11 20.47 -5.87
C THR A 66 -1.20 19.11 -5.19
N ALA A 67 -0.55 18.96 -4.04
CA ALA A 67 -0.64 17.72 -3.29
C ALA A 67 -2.03 17.55 -2.67
N VAL A 68 -2.64 16.40 -2.92
CA VAL A 68 -3.85 16.00 -2.21
C VAL A 68 -3.43 15.48 -0.84
N PRO A 69 -4.00 15.98 0.26
CA PRO A 69 -3.73 15.44 1.58
C PRO A 69 -4.06 13.95 1.60
N GLN A 70 -3.08 13.11 1.88
CA GLN A 70 -3.33 11.68 2.07
C GLN A 70 -3.92 11.49 3.46
N THR A 71 -5.18 11.14 3.52
CA THR A 71 -5.80 10.63 4.74
C THR A 71 -5.39 9.17 4.94
N ASN A 72 -5.28 8.76 6.19
CA ASN A 72 -5.09 7.34 6.49
C ASN A 72 -6.35 6.56 6.07
N PRO A 73 -6.30 5.67 5.07
CA PRO A 73 -7.47 4.94 4.61
C PRO A 73 -7.86 3.78 5.54
N VAL A 74 -7.01 3.48 6.51
CA VAL A 74 -7.19 2.36 7.44
C VAL A 74 -8.22 2.72 8.51
N LYS A 75 -9.03 1.76 8.88
CA LYS A 75 -10.05 1.89 9.94
C LYS A 75 -9.74 0.96 11.11
N ILE A 76 -10.29 1.27 12.27
CA ILE A 76 -10.28 0.36 13.42
C ILE A 76 -11.03 -0.93 13.01
N ASN A 77 -10.51 -2.08 13.44
CA ASN A 77 -10.92 -3.43 13.10
C ASN A 77 -10.57 -3.91 11.68
N ASP A 78 -9.92 -3.09 10.84
CA ASP A 78 -9.35 -3.61 9.60
C ASP A 78 -8.34 -4.72 9.92
N ILE A 79 -8.34 -5.76 9.10
CA ILE A 79 -7.41 -6.87 9.23
C ILE A 79 -6.38 -6.79 8.11
N PHE A 80 -5.14 -7.02 8.48
CA PHE A 80 -4.01 -7.12 7.58
C PHE A 80 -3.40 -8.51 7.68
N TYR A 81 -2.82 -8.99 6.59
CA TYR A 81 -2.04 -10.22 6.57
C TYR A 81 -0.62 -9.96 6.08
N SER A 82 0.32 -10.76 6.54
CA SER A 82 1.69 -10.82 6.03
C SER A 82 1.98 -12.26 5.62
N SER A 83 2.43 -12.45 4.39
CA SER A 83 2.93 -13.74 3.91
C SER A 83 4.45 -13.70 3.83
N TRP A 84 5.12 -14.68 4.40
CA TRP A 84 6.57 -14.73 4.47
C TRP A 84 7.09 -16.17 4.59
N GLY A 85 8.38 -16.34 4.31
CA GLY A 85 9.09 -17.61 4.34
C GLY A 85 9.88 -17.82 3.05
N TYR A 86 10.86 -18.69 3.07
CA TYR A 86 11.68 -19.06 1.91
C TYR A 86 11.25 -20.41 1.34
N ASP A 87 11.28 -21.43 2.17
CA ASP A 87 10.93 -22.80 1.79
C ASP A 87 9.51 -23.20 2.22
N GLN A 88 8.87 -22.44 3.08
CA GLN A 88 7.48 -22.58 3.50
C GLN A 88 6.77 -21.23 3.45
N THR A 89 5.45 -21.25 3.43
CA THR A 89 4.63 -20.04 3.46
C THR A 89 3.95 -19.88 4.81
N ASN A 90 4.41 -18.90 5.58
CA ASN A 90 3.79 -18.52 6.85
C ASN A 90 2.84 -17.35 6.62
N ILE A 91 1.73 -17.35 7.31
CA ILE A 91 0.75 -16.26 7.29
C ILE A 91 0.59 -15.72 8.71
N ASP A 92 0.75 -14.42 8.87
CA ASP A 92 0.44 -13.72 10.11
C ASP A 92 -0.71 -12.76 9.86
N PHE A 93 -1.67 -12.68 10.79
CA PHE A 93 -2.75 -11.73 10.75
C PHE A 93 -2.61 -10.66 11.83
N TYR A 94 -3.06 -9.44 11.51
CA TYR A 94 -3.00 -8.29 12.40
C TYR A 94 -4.31 -7.51 12.37
N GLN A 95 -4.88 -7.22 13.53
CA GLN A 95 -6.05 -6.38 13.65
C GLN A 95 -5.65 -4.96 14.07
N VAL A 96 -6.23 -3.97 13.41
CA VAL A 96 -6.04 -2.56 13.74
C VAL A 96 -6.89 -2.20 14.96
N ILE A 97 -6.24 -1.63 15.98
CA ILE A 97 -6.90 -1.22 17.23
C ILE A 97 -6.89 0.29 17.48
N ASP A 98 -6.02 1.03 16.77
CA ASP A 98 -5.95 2.49 16.84
C ASP A 98 -5.41 3.04 15.52
N VAL A 99 -5.90 4.20 15.12
CA VAL A 99 -5.55 4.85 13.84
C VAL A 99 -5.15 6.29 14.08
N GLN A 100 -3.96 6.66 13.61
CA GLN A 100 -3.41 7.99 13.61
C GLN A 100 -3.10 8.42 12.16
N PRO A 101 -2.85 9.70 11.87
CA PRO A 101 -2.67 10.17 10.47
C PRO A 101 -1.63 9.40 9.65
N ASN A 102 -0.54 8.92 10.26
CA ASN A 102 0.56 8.24 9.57
C ASN A 102 0.93 6.88 10.19
N THR A 103 0.29 6.51 11.28
CA THR A 103 0.57 5.27 12.02
C THR A 103 -0.71 4.58 12.42
N ILE A 104 -0.60 3.29 12.69
CA ILE A 104 -1.65 2.46 13.26
C ILE A 104 -1.07 1.68 14.44
N LYS A 105 -1.92 1.32 15.38
CA LYS A 105 -1.60 0.28 16.36
C LYS A 105 -2.33 -0.99 15.96
N VAL A 106 -1.60 -2.10 15.97
CA VAL A 106 -2.13 -3.41 15.62
C VAL A 106 -1.78 -4.42 16.70
N VAL A 107 -2.61 -5.44 16.81
CA VAL A 107 -2.33 -6.67 17.58
C VAL A 107 -2.29 -7.83 16.60
N GLN A 108 -1.41 -8.80 16.85
CA GLN A 108 -1.39 -10.04 16.09
C GLN A 108 -2.58 -10.91 16.48
N LEU A 109 -3.20 -11.54 15.50
CA LEU A 109 -4.24 -12.55 15.70
C LEU A 109 -3.66 -13.94 15.50
N GLY A 110 -4.20 -14.91 16.19
CA GLY A 110 -4.04 -16.29 15.80
C GLY A 110 -4.75 -16.60 14.49
N GLU A 111 -4.62 -17.80 14.04
CA GLU A 111 -5.22 -18.27 12.80
C GLU A 111 -6.01 -19.57 13.01
N ASP A 112 -7.09 -19.72 12.25
CA ASP A 112 -7.82 -20.97 12.12
C ASP A 112 -7.34 -21.65 10.83
N ARG A 113 -6.76 -22.85 10.98
CA ARG A 113 -6.17 -23.63 9.88
C ARG A 113 -7.08 -24.74 9.41
N THR A 114 -7.17 -24.89 8.09
CA THR A 114 -7.81 -26.04 7.43
C THR A 114 -6.81 -26.70 6.52
N TYR A 115 -6.41 -27.92 6.84
CA TYR A 115 -5.46 -28.68 6.02
C TYR A 115 -6.16 -29.25 4.79
N THR A 116 -5.57 -29.05 3.61
CA THR A 116 -6.04 -29.55 2.32
C THR A 116 -5.16 -30.67 1.77
N GLY A 117 -4.04 -30.94 2.42
CA GLY A 117 -3.08 -32.00 2.10
C GLY A 117 -1.96 -32.06 3.12
N PRO A 118 -0.99 -32.98 2.94
CA PRO A 118 0.21 -33.00 3.78
C PRO A 118 0.94 -31.66 3.70
N MET A 119 1.22 -31.06 4.85
CA MET A 119 2.02 -29.83 4.99
C MET A 119 1.50 -28.60 4.22
N GLN A 120 0.21 -28.55 3.87
CA GLN A 120 -0.41 -27.40 3.23
C GLN A 120 -1.88 -27.26 3.59
N GLY A 121 -2.37 -26.05 3.52
CA GLY A 121 -3.76 -25.76 3.79
C GLY A 121 -4.09 -24.29 3.56
N THR A 122 -5.21 -23.90 4.11
CA THR A 122 -5.65 -22.50 4.15
C THR A 122 -5.85 -22.05 5.59
N CYS A 123 -5.66 -20.76 5.84
CA CYS A 123 -5.91 -20.17 7.13
C CYS A 123 -6.70 -18.86 7.03
N THR A 124 -7.44 -18.57 8.07
CA THR A 124 -8.18 -17.33 8.27
C THR A 124 -7.86 -16.75 9.65
N PRO A 125 -8.03 -15.41 9.85
CA PRO A 125 -7.75 -14.82 11.16
C PRO A 125 -8.76 -15.28 12.22
N ASN A 126 -8.25 -15.71 13.37
CA ASN A 126 -9.05 -16.03 14.55
C ASN A 126 -9.19 -14.79 15.43
N LEU A 127 -10.35 -14.14 15.41
CA LEU A 127 -10.63 -12.92 16.17
C LEU A 127 -10.69 -13.17 17.70
N ASN A 128 -10.91 -14.39 18.13
CA ASN A 128 -10.96 -14.78 19.55
C ASN A 128 -9.58 -15.11 20.11
N ASN A 129 -8.58 -15.32 19.24
CA ASN A 129 -7.19 -15.57 19.63
C ASN A 129 -6.35 -14.33 19.35
N ARG A 130 -6.30 -13.43 20.30
CA ARG A 130 -5.65 -12.13 20.19
C ARG A 130 -4.39 -12.08 21.03
N GLY A 131 -3.29 -11.70 20.42
CA GLY A 131 -2.04 -11.48 21.13
C GLY A 131 -2.07 -10.22 22.01
N ASP A 132 -1.30 -10.24 23.10
CA ASP A 132 -1.24 -9.12 24.06
C ASP A 132 -0.34 -7.97 23.60
N LYS A 133 0.57 -8.23 22.65
CA LYS A 133 1.56 -7.26 22.21
C LYS A 133 0.97 -6.25 21.22
N ILE A 134 0.92 -4.99 21.63
CA ILE A 134 0.54 -3.88 20.76
C ILE A 134 1.77 -3.42 19.95
N LEU A 135 1.63 -3.40 18.62
CA LEU A 135 2.66 -2.94 17.70
C LEU A 135 2.24 -1.61 17.08
N THR A 136 3.05 -0.57 17.24
CA THR A 136 2.86 0.69 16.51
C THR A 136 3.60 0.61 15.17
N LYS A 137 2.87 0.77 14.08
CA LYS A 137 3.38 0.64 12.72
C LYS A 137 3.12 1.90 11.90
N ARG A 138 4.15 2.34 11.17
CA ARG A 138 3.99 3.41 10.18
C ARG A 138 3.41 2.84 8.91
N ILE A 139 2.30 3.41 8.44
CA ILE A 139 1.68 3.03 7.17
C ILE A 139 2.43 3.63 6.00
N LYS A 140 2.39 2.91 4.88
CA LYS A 140 2.77 3.37 3.55
C LYS A 140 1.51 3.34 2.68
N VAL A 141 1.16 4.50 2.15
CA VAL A 141 0.06 4.64 1.19
C VAL A 141 0.66 4.94 -0.18
N TYR A 142 0.28 4.17 -1.18
CA TYR A 142 0.69 4.36 -2.56
C TYR A 142 -0.54 4.17 -3.46
N GLY A 143 -1.13 5.27 -3.91
CA GLY A 143 -2.45 5.27 -4.54
C GLY A 143 -3.50 4.70 -3.58
N ASN A 144 -4.24 3.71 -4.03
CA ASN A 144 -5.24 3.01 -3.22
C ASN A 144 -4.66 1.85 -2.37
N ASN A 145 -3.36 1.58 -2.50
CA ASN A 145 -2.73 0.51 -1.74
C ASN A 145 -2.18 1.03 -0.42
N VAL A 146 -2.46 0.32 0.65
CA VAL A 146 -1.90 0.57 1.98
C VAL A 146 -1.13 -0.65 2.46
N SER A 147 -0.03 -0.43 3.15
CA SER A 147 0.78 -1.50 3.74
C SER A 147 1.59 -0.96 4.92
N PHE A 148 2.09 -1.86 5.76
CA PHE A 148 3.09 -1.53 6.77
C PHE A 148 4.15 -2.63 6.89
N LYS A 149 5.35 -2.26 7.35
CA LYS A 149 6.41 -3.25 7.61
C LYS A 149 6.16 -3.99 8.92
N VAL A 150 6.15 -5.30 8.86
CA VAL A 150 6.14 -6.21 10.03
C VAL A 150 7.57 -6.47 10.49
N ALA A 151 8.43 -6.85 9.54
CA ALA A 151 9.85 -7.11 9.71
C ALA A 151 10.65 -6.51 8.54
N SER A 152 11.97 -6.61 8.55
CA SER A 152 12.82 -6.13 7.46
C SER A 152 12.50 -6.82 6.12
N TYR A 153 12.12 -8.08 6.17
CA TYR A 153 11.83 -8.97 5.04
C TYR A 153 10.33 -9.08 4.73
N ALA A 154 9.41 -8.62 5.61
CA ALA A 154 7.97 -8.83 5.49
C ALA A 154 7.17 -7.54 5.64
N SER A 155 6.11 -7.44 4.84
CA SER A 155 5.12 -6.35 4.91
C SER A 155 3.72 -6.93 5.01
N ALA A 156 2.84 -6.23 5.71
CA ALA A 156 1.44 -6.58 5.82
C ALA A 156 0.59 -5.74 4.87
N TYR A 157 -0.43 -6.38 4.31
CA TYR A 157 -1.39 -5.84 3.34
C TYR A 157 -2.83 -6.06 3.83
N PRO A 158 -3.82 -5.27 3.40
CA PRO A 158 -5.21 -5.49 3.78
C PRO A 158 -5.69 -6.88 3.37
N TRP A 159 -6.27 -7.58 4.33
CA TRP A 159 -6.94 -8.85 4.08
C TRP A 159 -8.35 -8.59 3.52
N LYS A 160 -8.73 -9.33 2.49
CA LYS A 160 -9.99 -9.10 1.74
C LYS A 160 -11.10 -10.10 2.10
N GLY A 161 -10.85 -10.99 3.05
CA GLY A 161 -11.83 -11.99 3.49
C GLY A 161 -11.56 -13.40 2.95
N ASP A 162 -10.70 -13.55 1.95
CA ASP A 162 -10.40 -14.87 1.38
C ASP A 162 -9.42 -15.65 2.25
N PRO A 163 -9.58 -16.98 2.39
CA PRO A 163 -8.61 -17.84 3.06
C PRO A 163 -7.23 -17.75 2.41
N MET A 164 -6.19 -17.64 3.23
CA MET A 164 -4.79 -17.53 2.77
C MET A 164 -4.14 -18.92 2.74
N ILE A 165 -3.37 -19.21 1.70
CA ILE A 165 -2.66 -20.48 1.56
C ILE A 165 -1.40 -20.44 2.43
N PHE A 166 -1.19 -21.48 3.23
CA PHE A 166 0.05 -21.73 3.96
C PHE A 166 0.66 -23.08 3.55
N THR A 167 1.97 -23.20 3.70
CA THR A 167 2.71 -24.46 3.57
C THR A 167 3.65 -24.63 4.75
N GLU A 168 3.92 -25.87 5.12
CA GLU A 168 4.81 -26.24 6.22
C GLU A 168 5.93 -27.14 5.70
N TRP A 169 7.04 -27.20 6.44
CA TRP A 169 8.08 -28.20 6.23
C TRP A 169 7.83 -29.42 7.14
N ALA A 170 8.23 -30.59 6.67
CA ALA A 170 8.24 -31.83 7.46
C ALA A 170 9.43 -31.81 8.43
#